data_d7bfa9df4aa6ca75b1f01e3c67a2605e
#
_entry.id   d7bfa9df4aa6ca75b1f01e3c67a2605e
#
_cell.length_a   1.000
_cell.length_b   1.000
_cell.length_c   1.000
_cell.angle_alpha   90.00
_cell.angle_beta   90.00
_cell.angle_gamma   90.00
#
_symmetry.space_group_name_H-M   'P 1'
#
loop_
_entity.id
_entity.type
_entity.pdbx_description
1 polymer ?
#
loop_
_entity_poly.entity_id
_entity_poly.type
_entity_poly.pdbx_seq_one_letter_code
_entity_poly.pdbx_strand_id
1 'polypeptide(L)'
;MATKVAVAKRYTEVTIGSLLEEVQTAVDRICRRAYELAAERGFAAGHDLDDWLTAENELFLVPASELKETETEYSLKVSVPGFRPDQIAVTVEPQSVTVWGKTATSGEVLPEAGTGSDVGGKEMFCQYRLPQEVEAERAKAFYDAEELFVTLPKRSESFEADTEQPAAA
;
A
#
# COMPACT_ATOMS: atom_id res chain seq x y z
N MET A 1 -10.00 -17.62 10.02
CA MET A 1 -10.39 -16.63 11.04
C MET A 1 -9.89 -15.26 10.62
N ALA A 2 -10.76 -14.30 10.57
CA ALA A 2 -10.38 -12.92 10.21
C ALA A 2 -9.48 -12.31 11.29
N THR A 3 -8.31 -11.81 10.90
CA THR A 3 -7.36 -11.18 11.81
C THR A 3 -7.47 -9.67 11.67
N LYS A 4 -7.62 -8.97 12.79
CA LYS A 4 -7.67 -7.51 12.81
C LYS A 4 -6.31 -6.94 12.44
N VAL A 5 -6.26 -6.11 11.41
CA VAL A 5 -5.08 -5.33 11.04
C VAL A 5 -5.15 -3.98 11.74
N ALA A 6 -4.03 -3.53 12.28
CA ALA A 6 -3.97 -2.22 12.92
C ALA A 6 -4.14 -1.11 11.86
N VAL A 7 -5.12 -0.25 12.06
CA VAL A 7 -5.28 0.98 11.29
C VAL A 7 -4.48 2.07 11.98
N ALA A 8 -3.41 2.52 11.35
CA ALA A 8 -2.63 3.62 11.86
C ALA A 8 -3.26 4.95 11.45
N LYS A 9 -3.57 5.77 12.44
CA LYS A 9 -3.83 7.18 12.22
C LYS A 9 -2.48 7.87 12.13
N ARG A 10 -2.09 8.33 10.97
CA ARG A 10 -0.91 9.18 10.87
C ARG A 10 -1.22 10.44 10.09
N TYR A 11 -1.33 11.52 10.82
CA TYR A 11 -0.72 12.76 10.40
C TYR A 11 0.77 12.64 10.70
N THR A 12 1.47 11.81 9.97
CA THR A 12 2.92 11.90 9.96
C THR A 12 3.22 12.87 8.83
N GLU A 13 3.81 14.00 9.16
CA GLU A 13 4.61 14.75 8.21
C GLU A 13 5.58 13.74 7.62
N VAL A 14 5.21 13.17 6.47
CA VAL A 14 6.14 12.44 5.64
C VAL A 14 7.11 13.51 5.18
N THR A 15 8.25 13.57 5.82
CA THR A 15 9.33 14.46 5.38
C THR A 15 9.62 14.06 3.94
N ILE A 16 9.48 15.01 3.01
CA ILE A 16 9.71 14.80 1.57
C ILE A 16 11.03 14.05 1.33
N GLY A 17 12.04 14.27 2.20
CA GLY A 17 13.30 13.56 2.19
C GLY A 17 13.19 12.04 2.35
N SER A 18 12.40 11.56 3.31
CA SER A 18 12.25 10.11 3.53
C SER A 18 11.54 9.41 2.37
N LEU A 19 10.54 10.07 1.76
CA LEU A 19 9.85 9.54 0.59
C LEU A 19 10.79 9.44 -0.63
N LEU A 20 11.64 10.44 -0.84
CA LEU A 20 12.62 10.41 -1.92
C LEU A 20 13.67 9.29 -1.74
N GLU A 21 14.10 9.05 -0.51
CA GLU A 21 15.03 7.95 -0.20
C GLU A 21 14.38 6.58 -0.44
N GLU A 22 13.12 6.40 -0.06
CA GLU A 22 12.37 5.16 -0.31
C GLU A 22 12.17 4.92 -1.82
N VAL A 23 11.80 5.95 -2.59
CA VAL A 23 11.66 5.85 -4.05
C VAL A 23 13.01 5.53 -4.69
N GLN A 24 14.09 6.19 -4.28
CA GLN A 24 15.43 5.91 -4.81
C GLN A 24 15.85 4.47 -4.54
N THR A 25 15.63 3.99 -3.32
CA THR A 25 15.92 2.60 -2.93
C THR A 25 15.12 1.60 -3.78
N ALA A 26 13.83 1.88 -4.02
CA ALA A 26 12.99 1.05 -4.88
C ALA A 26 13.51 0.99 -6.32
N VAL A 27 13.86 2.14 -6.89
CA VAL A 27 14.44 2.23 -8.25
C VAL A 27 15.76 1.47 -8.34
N ASP A 28 16.65 1.62 -7.35
CA ASP A 28 17.95 0.92 -7.33
C ASP A 28 17.77 -0.61 -7.27
N ARG A 29 16.77 -1.10 -6.56
CA ARG A 29 16.43 -2.52 -6.51
C ARG A 29 15.93 -3.02 -7.86
N ILE A 30 15.04 -2.27 -8.52
CA ILE A 30 14.55 -2.62 -9.87
C ILE A 30 15.72 -2.64 -10.86
N CYS A 31 16.57 -1.62 -10.87
CA CYS A 31 17.75 -1.54 -11.73
C CYS A 31 18.66 -2.75 -11.56
N ARG A 32 18.96 -3.13 -10.32
CA ARG A 32 19.81 -4.30 -10.02
C ARG A 32 19.19 -5.57 -10.56
N ARG A 33 17.92 -5.81 -10.29
CA ARG A 33 17.22 -7.02 -10.75
C ARG A 33 17.09 -7.07 -12.28
N ALA A 34 16.79 -5.96 -12.92
CA ALA A 34 16.75 -5.85 -14.38
C ALA A 34 18.13 -6.15 -15.01
N TYR A 35 19.21 -5.66 -14.39
CA TYR A 35 20.56 -5.99 -14.83
C TYR A 35 20.88 -7.50 -14.70
N GLU A 36 20.46 -8.14 -13.63
CA GLU A 36 20.61 -9.58 -13.45
C GLU A 36 19.87 -10.37 -14.54
N LEU A 37 18.63 -9.99 -14.84
CA LEU A 37 17.83 -10.58 -15.92
C LEU A 37 18.52 -10.43 -17.30
N ALA A 38 19.06 -9.25 -17.57
CA ALA A 38 19.84 -9.00 -18.78
C ALA A 38 21.11 -9.86 -18.85
N ALA A 39 21.80 -10.05 -17.72
CA ALA A 39 22.99 -10.87 -17.62
C ALA A 39 22.67 -12.37 -17.83
N GLU A 40 21.61 -12.89 -17.24
CA GLU A 40 21.12 -14.26 -17.42
C GLU A 40 20.83 -14.57 -18.90
N ARG A 41 20.37 -13.56 -19.64
CA ARG A 41 20.09 -13.66 -21.09
C ARG A 41 21.31 -13.37 -21.96
N GLY A 42 22.46 -13.04 -21.39
CA GLY A 42 23.68 -12.70 -22.12
C GLY A 42 23.68 -11.32 -22.78
N PHE A 43 22.98 -10.34 -22.21
CA PHE A 43 22.92 -8.95 -22.65
C PHE A 43 22.45 -8.77 -24.10
N ALA A 44 21.52 -9.60 -24.58
CA ALA A 44 20.91 -9.40 -25.88
C ALA A 44 20.17 -8.05 -25.90
N ALA A 45 20.51 -7.21 -26.90
CA ALA A 45 19.96 -5.86 -27.04
C ALA A 45 18.45 -5.87 -27.34
N GLY A 46 17.75 -4.83 -26.96
CA GLY A 46 16.33 -4.60 -27.27
C GLY A 46 15.34 -5.15 -26.25
N HIS A 47 15.80 -5.60 -25.09
CA HIS A 47 14.96 -6.14 -24.02
C HIS A 47 15.03 -5.32 -22.71
N ASP A 48 15.61 -4.15 -22.75
CA ASP A 48 15.85 -3.34 -21.55
C ASP A 48 14.55 -3.00 -20.83
N LEU A 49 13.48 -2.68 -21.57
CA LEU A 49 12.17 -2.39 -21.01
C LEU A 49 11.50 -3.65 -20.44
N ASP A 50 11.64 -4.78 -21.15
CA ASP A 50 11.06 -6.06 -20.70
C ASP A 50 11.72 -6.51 -19.40
N ASP A 51 13.03 -6.33 -19.26
CA ASP A 51 13.78 -6.64 -18.05
C ASP A 51 13.37 -5.74 -16.88
N TRP A 52 13.19 -4.44 -17.15
CA TRP A 52 12.69 -3.50 -16.17
C TRP A 52 11.30 -3.89 -15.66
N LEU A 53 10.34 -4.11 -16.56
CA LEU A 53 8.98 -4.48 -16.20
C LEU A 53 8.91 -5.82 -15.48
N THR A 54 9.76 -6.78 -15.86
CA THR A 54 9.86 -8.05 -15.18
C THR A 54 10.39 -7.87 -13.77
N ALA A 55 11.47 -7.11 -13.59
CA ALA A 55 12.03 -6.80 -12.28
C ALA A 55 11.03 -6.07 -11.38
N GLU A 56 10.31 -5.10 -11.92
CA GLU A 56 9.27 -4.37 -11.19
C GLU A 56 8.16 -5.31 -10.72
N ASN A 57 7.65 -6.18 -11.60
CA ASN A 57 6.61 -7.15 -11.25
C ASN A 57 7.07 -8.23 -10.25
N GLU A 58 8.36 -8.58 -10.25
CA GLU A 58 8.92 -9.52 -9.26
C GLU A 58 9.04 -8.87 -7.87
N LEU A 59 9.40 -7.59 -7.81
CA LEU A 59 9.68 -6.88 -6.57
C LEU A 59 8.43 -6.21 -5.97
N PHE A 60 7.52 -5.76 -6.82
CA PHE A 60 6.34 -5.02 -6.40
C PHE A 60 5.06 -5.75 -6.80
N LEU A 61 4.15 -5.86 -5.85
CA LEU A 61 2.81 -6.36 -6.10
C LEU A 61 1.88 -5.17 -6.38
N VAL A 62 1.24 -5.19 -7.54
CA VAL A 62 0.07 -4.34 -7.81
C VAL A 62 -1.17 -5.18 -7.47
N PRO A 63 -1.80 -4.96 -6.31
CA PRO A 63 -2.90 -5.80 -5.88
C PRO A 63 -4.17 -5.51 -6.67
N ALA A 64 -4.92 -6.57 -6.95
CA ALA A 64 -6.29 -6.41 -7.38
C ALA A 64 -7.11 -5.82 -6.23
N SER A 65 -7.91 -4.80 -6.52
CA SER A 65 -8.70 -4.12 -5.50
C SER A 65 -10.10 -3.78 -6.01
N GLU A 66 -11.04 -3.75 -5.10
CA GLU A 66 -12.42 -3.36 -5.34
C GLU A 66 -12.85 -2.36 -4.27
N LEU A 67 -13.26 -1.17 -4.69
CA LEU A 67 -13.83 -0.16 -3.81
C LEU A 67 -15.35 -0.10 -4.06
N LYS A 68 -16.13 -0.41 -3.03
CA LYS A 68 -17.58 -0.28 -3.03
C LYS A 68 -18.02 0.89 -2.18
N GLU A 69 -19.00 1.60 -2.64
CA GLU A 69 -19.62 2.72 -1.95
C GLU A 69 -21.05 2.36 -1.55
N THR A 70 -21.40 2.64 -0.31
CA THR A 70 -22.76 2.62 0.20
C THR A 70 -23.19 4.04 0.64
N GLU A 71 -24.38 4.20 1.13
CA GLU A 71 -24.85 5.51 1.63
C GLU A 71 -24.04 5.99 2.84
N THR A 72 -23.55 5.06 3.67
CA THR A 72 -22.94 5.37 4.96
C THR A 72 -21.44 5.07 5.05
N GLU A 73 -20.90 4.26 4.15
CA GLU A 73 -19.51 3.82 4.23
C GLU A 73 -18.93 3.43 2.87
N TYR A 74 -17.60 3.41 2.79
CA TYR A 74 -16.86 2.74 1.74
C TYR A 74 -16.35 1.39 2.24
N SER A 75 -16.37 0.39 1.38
CA SER A 75 -15.77 -0.92 1.61
C SER A 75 -14.68 -1.17 0.56
N LEU A 76 -13.44 -1.21 1.01
CA LEU A 76 -12.29 -1.49 0.16
C LEU A 76 -11.84 -2.93 0.40
N LYS A 77 -11.76 -3.71 -0.67
CA LYS A 77 -11.22 -5.06 -0.71
C LYS A 77 -9.92 -5.05 -1.50
N VAL A 78 -8.85 -5.57 -0.95
CA VAL A 78 -7.53 -5.64 -1.59
C VAL A 78 -7.00 -7.06 -1.50
N SER A 79 -6.62 -7.64 -2.64
CA SER A 79 -5.97 -8.96 -2.69
C SER A 79 -4.50 -8.84 -2.38
N VAL A 80 -4.03 -9.52 -1.34
CA VAL A 80 -2.67 -9.39 -0.80
C VAL A 80 -1.96 -10.75 -0.71
N PRO A 81 -1.83 -11.48 -1.84
CA PRO A 81 -1.29 -12.83 -1.85
C PRO A 81 0.17 -12.85 -1.37
N GLY A 82 0.46 -13.75 -0.43
CA GLY A 82 1.79 -13.94 0.13
C GLY A 82 2.18 -12.95 1.22
N PHE A 83 1.28 -12.04 1.62
CA PHE A 83 1.49 -11.14 2.77
C PHE A 83 0.77 -11.68 4.00
N ARG A 84 1.40 -11.55 5.15
CA ARG A 84 0.77 -11.84 6.44
C ARG A 84 0.19 -10.56 7.05
N PRO A 85 -0.78 -10.67 7.98
CA PRO A 85 -1.41 -9.50 8.60
C PRO A 85 -0.43 -8.55 9.29
N ASP A 86 0.67 -9.08 9.85
CA ASP A 86 1.73 -8.34 10.54
C ASP A 86 2.65 -7.57 9.57
N GLN A 87 2.59 -7.89 8.28
CA GLN A 87 3.38 -7.29 7.20
C GLN A 87 2.63 -6.20 6.44
N ILE A 88 1.37 -5.95 6.80
CA ILE A 88 0.49 -5.00 6.12
C ILE A 88 0.18 -3.84 7.06
N ALA A 89 0.34 -2.63 6.56
CA ALA A 89 -0.08 -1.40 7.23
C ALA A 89 -1.16 -0.69 6.43
N VAL A 90 -2.19 -0.23 7.13
CA VAL A 90 -3.28 0.55 6.54
C VAL A 90 -3.30 1.93 7.21
N THR A 91 -3.18 2.96 6.42
CA THR A 91 -3.29 4.35 6.87
C THR A 91 -4.54 4.96 6.27
N VAL A 92 -5.39 5.52 7.10
CA VAL A 92 -6.63 6.17 6.67
C VAL A 92 -6.54 7.66 6.97
N GLU A 93 -6.74 8.44 5.94
CA GLU A 93 -6.87 9.90 5.97
C GLU A 93 -8.30 10.29 5.56
N PRO A 94 -8.73 11.53 5.80
CA PRO A 94 -10.11 11.91 5.51
C PRO A 94 -10.58 11.62 4.09
N GLN A 95 -9.71 11.73 3.10
CA GLN A 95 -10.04 11.54 1.67
C GLN A 95 -9.16 10.51 0.97
N SER A 96 -8.37 9.74 1.72
CA SER A 96 -7.53 8.70 1.13
C SER A 96 -7.30 7.52 2.06
N VAL A 97 -7.03 6.37 1.46
CA VAL A 97 -6.57 5.18 2.16
C VAL A 97 -5.30 4.70 1.50
N THR A 98 -4.27 4.51 2.29
CA THR A 98 -3.00 3.96 1.85
C THR A 98 -2.83 2.56 2.45
N VAL A 99 -2.57 1.59 1.60
CA VAL A 99 -2.22 0.22 1.99
C VAL A 99 -0.76 -0.01 1.59
N TRP A 100 0.04 -0.34 2.57
CA TRP A 100 1.44 -0.66 2.38
C TRP A 100 1.75 -2.04 2.97
N GLY A 101 2.57 -2.81 2.29
CA GLY A 101 3.01 -4.13 2.74
C GLY A 101 4.44 -4.41 2.32
N LYS A 102 5.15 -5.13 3.19
CA LYS A 102 6.51 -5.59 2.92
C LYS A 102 6.69 -6.98 3.49
N THR A 103 7.01 -7.94 2.62
CA THR A 103 7.39 -9.28 3.09
C THR A 103 8.83 -9.25 3.58
N ALA A 104 9.11 -9.97 4.67
CA ALA A 104 10.49 -10.13 5.12
C ALA A 104 11.30 -10.83 4.02
N THR A 105 12.50 -10.32 3.75
CA THR A 105 13.49 -11.08 2.98
C THR A 105 13.80 -12.33 3.77
N SER A 106 13.44 -13.50 3.26
CA SER A 106 13.81 -14.75 3.88
C SER A 106 15.30 -14.97 3.65
N GLY A 107 16.12 -14.55 4.60
CA GLY A 107 17.53 -14.83 4.56
C GLY A 107 18.37 -13.70 5.09
N GLU A 108 18.53 -13.64 6.40
CA GLU A 108 19.77 -13.21 7.01
C GLU A 108 20.81 -14.30 6.67
N VAL A 109 21.25 -14.32 5.40
CA VAL A 109 22.40 -15.10 4.99
C VAL A 109 23.59 -14.18 5.11
N LEU A 110 24.43 -14.46 6.10
CA LEU A 110 25.78 -13.92 6.21
C LEU A 110 26.47 -13.98 4.83
N PRO A 111 27.22 -12.93 4.43
CA PRO A 111 27.85 -12.89 3.12
C PRO A 111 29.07 -13.80 3.10
N GLU A 112 28.87 -15.07 2.84
CA GLU A 112 29.96 -15.92 2.36
C GLU A 112 29.72 -16.26 0.89
N ALA A 113 30.54 -15.62 0.09
CA ALA A 113 30.92 -16.00 -1.29
C ALA A 113 29.80 -16.17 -2.34
N GLY A 114 29.40 -15.08 -2.99
CA GLY A 114 29.38 -15.06 -4.46
C GLY A 114 28.22 -15.70 -5.21
N THR A 115 27.10 -16.05 -4.58
CA THR A 115 25.86 -16.43 -5.27
C THR A 115 24.66 -15.97 -4.43
N GLY A 116 24.55 -14.68 -4.25
CA GLY A 116 23.42 -14.05 -3.58
C GLY A 116 22.28 -13.86 -4.57
N SER A 117 21.42 -14.84 -4.73
CA SER A 117 20.04 -14.54 -5.10
C SER A 117 19.46 -13.77 -3.92
N ASP A 118 19.54 -12.44 -3.97
CA ASP A 118 18.76 -11.58 -3.11
C ASP A 118 17.30 -11.77 -3.54
N VAL A 119 16.64 -12.77 -2.96
CA VAL A 119 15.21 -12.97 -3.12
C VAL A 119 14.57 -11.84 -2.32
N GLY A 120 14.63 -10.64 -2.91
CA GLY A 120 14.11 -9.43 -2.34
C GLY A 120 12.66 -9.63 -1.96
N GLY A 121 12.33 -9.34 -0.71
CA GLY A 121 10.95 -9.37 -0.25
C GLY A 121 10.07 -8.54 -1.18
N LYS A 122 8.83 -8.99 -1.41
CA LYS A 122 7.85 -8.22 -2.18
C LYS A 122 7.39 -7.01 -1.37
N GLU A 123 7.23 -5.93 -2.07
CA GLU A 123 6.64 -4.70 -1.53
C GLU A 123 5.32 -4.40 -2.24
N MET A 124 4.41 -3.80 -1.53
CA MET A 124 3.11 -3.37 -2.03
C MET A 124 2.85 -1.96 -1.51
N PHE A 125 2.47 -1.06 -2.41
CA PHE A 125 2.04 0.28 -2.05
C PHE A 125 0.86 0.67 -2.93
N CYS A 126 -0.28 0.97 -2.31
CA CYS A 126 -1.47 1.40 -3.01
C CYS A 126 -2.15 2.53 -2.25
N GLN A 127 -2.55 3.55 -2.98
CA GLN A 127 -3.32 4.66 -2.46
C GLN A 127 -4.65 4.77 -3.20
N TYR A 128 -5.72 4.83 -2.44
CA TYR A 128 -7.08 4.99 -2.95
C TYR A 128 -7.63 6.34 -2.51
N ARG A 129 -8.07 7.14 -3.46
CA ARG A 129 -8.76 8.40 -3.18
C ARG A 129 -10.24 8.14 -2.98
N LEU A 130 -10.80 8.81 -1.97
CA LEU A 130 -12.21 8.71 -1.62
C LEU A 130 -12.92 9.98 -2.06
N PRO A 131 -14.09 9.87 -2.75
CA PRO A 131 -14.86 11.03 -3.21
C PRO A 131 -15.41 11.89 -2.06
N GLN A 132 -15.72 11.27 -0.93
CA GLN A 132 -16.21 11.94 0.27
C GLN A 132 -15.30 11.65 1.46
N GLU A 133 -15.28 12.57 2.42
CA GLU A 133 -14.52 12.41 3.65
C GLU A 133 -15.04 11.26 4.50
N VAL A 134 -14.11 10.55 5.12
CA VAL A 134 -14.38 9.44 6.02
C VAL A 134 -13.91 9.74 7.44
N GLU A 135 -14.54 9.09 8.40
CA GLU A 135 -14.12 9.13 9.80
C GLU A 135 -12.99 8.11 10.00
N ALA A 136 -11.74 8.55 9.82
CA ALA A 136 -10.56 7.70 9.99
C ALA A 136 -10.52 7.00 11.36
N GLU A 137 -11.12 7.61 12.37
CA GLU A 137 -11.20 7.10 13.74
C GLU A 137 -12.06 5.85 13.88
N ARG A 138 -13.02 5.68 13.01
CA ARG A 138 -13.97 4.56 13.00
C ARG A 138 -13.63 3.52 11.94
N ALA A 139 -12.59 3.77 11.15
CA ALA A 139 -12.13 2.83 10.15
C ALA A 139 -11.69 1.51 10.79
N LYS A 140 -12.01 0.40 10.12
CA LYS A 140 -11.64 -0.95 10.54
C LYS A 140 -10.99 -1.69 9.38
N ALA A 141 -9.96 -2.45 9.68
CA ALA A 141 -9.31 -3.32 8.70
C ALA A 141 -9.26 -4.76 9.23
N PHE A 142 -9.59 -5.71 8.38
CA PHE A 142 -9.56 -7.14 8.67
C PHE A 142 -8.82 -7.86 7.55
N TYR A 143 -8.05 -8.86 7.90
CA TYR A 143 -7.37 -9.74 6.97
C TYR A 143 -7.98 -11.14 7.07
N ASP A 144 -8.35 -11.72 5.94
CA ASP A 144 -8.82 -13.09 5.85
C ASP A 144 -8.48 -13.69 4.47
N ALA A 145 -7.94 -14.91 4.45
CA ALA A 145 -7.66 -15.68 3.23
C ALA A 145 -6.93 -14.88 2.12
N GLU A 146 -5.82 -14.20 2.46
CA GLU A 146 -5.04 -13.35 1.55
C GLU A 146 -5.81 -12.15 0.98
N GLU A 147 -6.88 -11.76 1.62
CA GLU A 147 -7.65 -10.56 1.30
C GLU A 147 -7.68 -9.60 2.49
N LEU A 148 -7.51 -8.34 2.19
CA LEU A 148 -7.63 -7.25 3.15
C LEU A 148 -8.97 -6.54 2.91
N PHE A 149 -9.75 -6.41 3.95
CA PHE A 149 -11.04 -5.71 3.96
C PHE A 149 -10.93 -4.46 4.82
N VAL A 150 -11.19 -3.29 4.26
CA VAL A 150 -11.17 -2.02 4.97
C VAL A 150 -12.54 -1.38 4.90
N THR A 151 -13.15 -1.14 6.05
CA THR A 151 -14.43 -0.43 6.18
C THR A 151 -14.18 0.99 6.64
N LEU A 152 -14.73 1.95 5.91
CA LEU A 152 -14.47 3.38 6.05
C LEU A 152 -15.80 4.11 6.17
N PRO A 153 -16.29 4.37 7.39
CA PRO A 153 -17.52 5.14 7.59
C PRO A 153 -17.36 6.56 7.02
N LYS A 154 -18.33 7.00 6.23
CA LYS A 154 -18.38 8.37 5.72
C LYS A 154 -18.58 9.33 6.88
N ARG A 155 -17.95 10.49 6.77
CA ARG A 155 -18.21 11.59 7.70
C ARG A 155 -19.64 12.07 7.47
N SER A 156 -20.50 11.91 8.45
CA SER A 156 -21.80 12.55 8.42
C SER A 156 -21.56 14.05 8.50
N GLU A 157 -21.96 14.78 7.47
CA GLU A 157 -22.15 16.22 7.62
C GLU A 157 -23.24 16.40 8.68
N SER A 158 -22.81 16.71 9.91
CA SER A 158 -23.74 17.32 10.85
C SER A 158 -24.11 18.67 10.23
N PHE A 159 -25.27 18.73 9.64
CA PHE A 159 -25.95 19.98 9.38
C PHE A 159 -26.11 20.61 10.77
N GLU A 160 -25.16 21.41 11.20
CA GLU A 160 -25.46 22.46 12.16
C GLU A 160 -26.43 23.38 11.42
N ALA A 161 -27.71 23.08 11.58
CA ALA A 161 -28.75 24.05 11.31
C ALA A 161 -28.44 25.23 12.21
N ASP A 162 -27.80 26.22 11.61
CA ASP A 162 -27.75 27.57 12.17
C ASP A 162 -29.18 27.98 12.37
N THR A 163 -29.66 27.75 13.59
CA THR A 163 -30.97 28.25 14.02
C THR A 163 -30.78 29.74 14.22
N GLU A 164 -30.83 30.45 13.11
CA GLU A 164 -31.02 31.88 13.09
C GLU A 164 -32.34 32.14 13.79
N GLN A 165 -32.25 32.43 15.05
CA GLN A 165 -33.36 32.84 15.88
C GLN A 165 -33.85 34.21 15.37
N PRO A 166 -35.08 34.31 14.82
CA PRO A 166 -35.58 35.60 14.43
C PRO A 166 -35.70 36.47 15.67
N ALA A 167 -34.96 37.55 15.70
CA ALA A 167 -35.14 38.59 16.69
C ALA A 167 -36.56 39.08 16.60
N ALA A 168 -37.36 38.77 17.61
CA ALA A 168 -38.65 39.39 17.79
C ALA A 168 -38.44 40.87 18.15
N ALA A 169 -38.98 41.72 17.32
CA ALA A 169 -39.09 43.12 17.64
C ALA A 169 -40.18 43.33 18.70
#